data_577724f592f1d5970d82e15058dc8367
#
_entry.id   577724f592f1d5970d82e15058dc8367
#
_cell.length_a   1.000
_cell.length_b   1.000
_cell.length_c   1.000
_cell.angle_alpha   90.00
_cell.angle_beta   90.00
_cell.angle_gamma   90.00
#
_symmetry.space_group_name_H-M   'P 1'
#
loop_
_entity.id
_entity.type
_entity.pdbx_description
1 polymer ?
#
loop_
_entity_poly.entity_id
_entity_poly.type
_entity_poly.pdbx_seq_one_letter_code
_entity_poly.pdbx_strand_id
1 'polypeptide(L)'
;MGNIKMPYPAIIAHRGACGYLPEHTLPAVELAHTFDADYIEQDVVLTSDGVPIVLHDVTLELTTNVATLFPERHRDDGLFYAVDFTLEEIRALNAHERTDSLGNPVFPERHSGTEAEFKVPTLAEEIETVDRLNKASGKRTGVYIELKRPEFHEQEGVDIYQAVIDVLTVFNRLGESAETVIQCFDPETLKRFAREGIFKGPLVQLVLTESIANWRGDFEGMQTMSGLKKVAEYAHGIGPDVNLLENMSGGPSEMVVAAKKLGLFLHPYTLRADSESIPGVNFEALHEKLFKDLEVDGAFTDFADQTRELLVHMGKIS
;
A
#
# COMPACT_ATOMS: atom_id res chain seq x y z
N MET A 1 -5.02 21.59 -8.58
CA MET A 1 -4.22 20.39 -8.82
C MET A 1 -4.39 19.99 -10.28
N GLY A 2 -3.33 19.48 -10.96
CA GLY A 2 -3.41 19.00 -12.34
C GLY A 2 -4.40 17.84 -12.49
N ASN A 3 -4.96 17.69 -13.70
CA ASN A 3 -5.90 16.59 -13.99
C ASN A 3 -5.09 15.35 -14.43
N ILE A 4 -4.44 14.65 -13.48
CA ILE A 4 -3.68 13.41 -13.76
C ILE A 4 -4.70 12.31 -14.02
N LYS A 5 -4.64 11.70 -15.22
CA LYS A 5 -5.55 10.62 -15.61
C LYS A 5 -5.03 9.30 -15.04
N MET A 6 -5.75 8.75 -14.08
CA MET A 6 -5.53 7.40 -13.53
C MET A 6 -6.11 6.32 -14.46
N PRO A 7 -5.59 5.08 -14.45
CA PRO A 7 -6.29 3.90 -14.95
C PRO A 7 -7.69 3.80 -14.33
N TYR A 8 -8.68 3.26 -15.07
CA TYR A 8 -10.05 3.17 -14.57
C TYR A 8 -10.78 1.92 -15.10
N PRO A 9 -11.29 1.06 -14.21
CA PRO A 9 -10.88 1.00 -12.80
C PRO A 9 -9.44 0.51 -12.65
N ALA A 10 -8.71 1.02 -11.67
CA ALA A 10 -7.32 0.63 -11.40
C ALA A 10 -7.26 -0.67 -10.58
N ILE A 11 -6.41 -1.60 -11.00
CA ILE A 11 -6.06 -2.81 -10.24
C ILE A 11 -4.73 -2.55 -9.55
N ILE A 12 -4.74 -2.52 -8.21
CA ILE A 12 -3.54 -2.25 -7.40
C ILE A 12 -3.16 -3.54 -6.69
N ALA A 13 -2.07 -4.18 -7.11
CA ALA A 13 -1.54 -5.40 -6.49
C ALA A 13 -0.94 -5.04 -5.12
N HIS A 14 -1.71 -5.29 -4.05
CA HIS A 14 -1.37 -4.98 -2.68
C HIS A 14 -0.17 -5.81 -2.22
N ARG A 15 0.94 -5.15 -1.91
CA ARG A 15 2.23 -5.77 -1.52
C ARG A 15 2.76 -6.77 -2.56
N GLY A 16 2.52 -6.50 -3.84
CA GLY A 16 2.78 -7.44 -4.91
C GLY A 16 1.69 -8.51 -5.04
N ALA A 17 2.05 -9.74 -5.43
CA ALA A 17 1.15 -10.89 -5.49
C ALA A 17 1.08 -11.61 -4.13
N CYS A 18 0.74 -10.88 -3.05
CA CYS A 18 0.84 -11.37 -1.68
C CYS A 18 -0.17 -12.49 -1.34
N GLY A 19 -1.19 -12.70 -2.16
CA GLY A 19 -2.06 -13.87 -2.05
C GLY A 19 -1.38 -15.20 -2.42
N TYR A 20 -0.20 -15.15 -3.06
CA TYR A 20 0.51 -16.31 -3.59
C TYR A 20 1.94 -16.46 -3.08
N LEU A 21 2.61 -15.35 -2.79
CA LEU A 21 4.01 -15.31 -2.34
C LEU A 21 4.16 -14.36 -1.16
N PRO A 22 5.19 -14.50 -0.32
CA PRO A 22 5.41 -13.59 0.80
C PRO A 22 5.41 -12.12 0.35
N GLU A 23 4.64 -11.31 1.07
CA GLU A 23 4.41 -9.89 0.77
C GLU A 23 5.73 -9.11 0.57
N HIS A 24 5.69 -8.10 -0.32
CA HIS A 24 6.81 -7.17 -0.56
C HIS A 24 8.12 -7.82 -1.01
N THR A 25 8.10 -9.04 -1.51
CA THR A 25 9.31 -9.67 -2.07
C THR A 25 9.42 -9.44 -3.57
N LEU A 26 10.64 -9.37 -4.12
CA LEU A 26 10.81 -9.21 -5.57
C LEU A 26 10.10 -10.30 -6.39
N PRO A 27 10.08 -11.59 -5.98
CA PRO A 27 9.26 -12.60 -6.66
C PRO A 27 7.75 -12.28 -6.64
N ALA A 28 7.21 -11.70 -5.54
CA ALA A 28 5.81 -11.27 -5.49
C ALA A 28 5.55 -10.08 -6.42
N VAL A 29 6.50 -9.15 -6.57
CA VAL A 29 6.45 -8.04 -7.54
C VAL A 29 6.46 -8.59 -8.98
N GLU A 30 7.38 -9.51 -9.29
CA GLU A 30 7.50 -10.12 -10.62
C GLU A 30 6.21 -10.87 -10.99
N LEU A 31 5.64 -11.64 -10.07
CA LEU A 31 4.39 -12.35 -10.29
C LEU A 31 3.22 -11.39 -10.51
N ALA A 32 3.06 -10.35 -9.67
CA ALA A 32 2.00 -9.34 -9.82
C ALA A 32 2.06 -8.63 -11.18
N HIS A 33 3.27 -8.36 -11.69
CA HIS A 33 3.44 -7.77 -13.02
C HIS A 33 2.91 -8.69 -14.13
N THR A 34 2.95 -10.02 -13.97
CA THR A 34 2.38 -10.96 -14.96
C THR A 34 0.86 -10.90 -14.99
N PHE A 35 0.21 -10.50 -13.91
CA PHE A 35 -1.26 -10.40 -13.75
C PHE A 35 -1.86 -9.14 -14.39
N ASP A 36 -1.06 -8.32 -15.09
CA ASP A 36 -1.49 -7.06 -15.70
C ASP A 36 -2.10 -6.07 -14.68
N ALA A 37 -1.57 -6.04 -13.47
CA ALA A 37 -1.91 -5.01 -12.51
C ALA A 37 -1.48 -3.62 -13.02
N ASP A 38 -2.33 -2.60 -12.81
CA ASP A 38 -2.01 -1.23 -13.17
C ASP A 38 -0.92 -0.66 -12.26
N TYR A 39 -0.94 -1.08 -10.99
CA TYR A 39 0.06 -0.70 -9.99
C TYR A 39 0.48 -1.91 -9.16
N ILE A 40 1.73 -1.88 -8.72
CA ILE A 40 2.23 -2.71 -7.62
C ILE A 40 2.44 -1.76 -6.43
N GLU A 41 1.91 -2.15 -5.27
CA GLU A 41 1.98 -1.34 -4.08
C GLU A 41 3.18 -1.71 -3.22
N GLN A 42 3.79 -0.69 -2.58
CA GLN A 42 4.93 -0.77 -1.69
C GLN A 42 4.65 -0.05 -0.38
N ASP A 43 4.85 -0.73 0.75
CA ASP A 43 4.95 -0.13 2.07
C ASP A 43 6.40 0.19 2.40
N VAL A 44 6.74 1.40 2.77
CA VAL A 44 8.12 1.83 2.97
C VAL A 44 8.38 2.18 4.44
N VAL A 45 9.46 1.60 4.98
CA VAL A 45 10.06 1.98 6.27
C VAL A 45 11.56 2.22 6.09
N LEU A 46 12.23 2.78 7.10
CA LEU A 46 13.66 3.08 7.03
C LEU A 46 14.50 2.14 7.91
N THR A 47 15.70 1.83 7.41
CA THR A 47 16.79 1.23 8.18
C THR A 47 17.52 2.26 9.04
N SER A 48 18.43 1.83 9.94
CA SER A 48 19.25 2.72 10.76
C SER A 48 20.22 3.60 9.97
N ASP A 49 20.61 3.16 8.79
CA ASP A 49 21.46 3.90 7.84
C ASP A 49 20.64 4.70 6.81
N GLY A 50 19.30 4.84 7.06
CA GLY A 50 18.40 5.72 6.32
C GLY A 50 17.98 5.19 4.95
N VAL A 51 18.14 3.90 4.68
CA VAL A 51 17.75 3.30 3.40
C VAL A 51 16.27 2.91 3.44
N PRO A 52 15.44 3.35 2.46
CA PRO A 52 14.06 2.90 2.31
C PRO A 52 14.01 1.43 1.91
N ILE A 53 13.48 0.59 2.78
CA ILE A 53 13.16 -0.82 2.53
C ILE A 53 11.66 -1.01 2.39
N VAL A 54 11.23 -2.07 1.69
CA VAL A 54 9.81 -2.34 1.49
C VAL A 54 9.35 -3.39 2.50
N LEU A 55 8.57 -2.92 3.47
CA LEU A 55 8.07 -3.70 4.60
C LEU A 55 6.84 -3.00 5.20
N HIS A 56 5.77 -3.75 5.50
CA HIS A 56 4.52 -3.16 6.00
C HIS A 56 4.65 -2.56 7.41
N ASP A 57 5.28 -3.28 8.33
CA ASP A 57 5.37 -2.86 9.73
C ASP A 57 6.70 -2.14 9.98
N VAL A 58 6.73 -1.25 10.97
CA VAL A 58 8.00 -0.67 11.45
C VAL A 58 8.88 -1.70 12.17
N THR A 59 8.35 -2.89 12.39
CA THR A 59 9.02 -4.03 13.04
C THR A 59 9.14 -5.23 12.09
N LEU A 60 10.09 -6.11 12.34
CA LEU A 60 10.58 -7.13 11.41
C LEU A 60 10.03 -8.55 11.68
N GLU A 61 9.60 -8.84 12.92
CA GLU A 61 9.36 -10.20 13.39
C GLU A 61 8.18 -10.91 12.74
N LEU A 62 7.17 -10.17 12.24
CA LEU A 62 5.96 -10.78 11.70
C LEU A 62 6.12 -11.35 10.29
N THR A 63 7.17 -10.91 9.58
CA THR A 63 7.41 -11.30 8.17
C THR A 63 8.85 -11.70 7.89
N THR A 64 9.72 -11.77 8.92
CA THR A 64 11.12 -12.16 8.76
C THR A 64 11.61 -13.06 9.90
N ASN A 65 12.72 -13.75 9.67
CA ASN A 65 13.39 -14.59 10.67
C ASN A 65 14.32 -13.80 11.62
N VAL A 66 14.06 -12.50 11.85
CA VAL A 66 14.93 -11.62 12.66
C VAL A 66 15.17 -12.14 14.05
N ALA A 67 14.13 -12.65 14.74
CA ALA A 67 14.24 -13.19 16.09
C ALA A 67 15.16 -14.42 16.18
N THR A 68 15.30 -15.18 15.08
CA THR A 68 16.23 -16.31 14.99
C THR A 68 17.67 -15.84 14.75
N LEU A 69 17.84 -14.85 13.87
CA LEU A 69 19.17 -14.43 13.43
C LEU A 69 19.81 -13.42 14.39
N PHE A 70 19.00 -12.57 15.02
CA PHE A 70 19.42 -11.49 15.93
C PHE A 70 18.64 -11.50 17.25
N PRO A 71 18.60 -12.60 18.03
CA PRO A 71 17.70 -12.77 19.17
C PRO A 71 17.84 -11.71 20.26
N GLU A 72 19.01 -11.08 20.40
CA GLU A 72 19.30 -10.09 21.44
C GLU A 72 19.09 -8.63 20.96
N ARG A 73 18.59 -8.41 19.72
CA ARG A 73 18.47 -7.08 19.13
C ARG A 73 17.09 -6.47 19.27
N HIS A 74 16.16 -7.13 19.99
CA HIS A 74 14.86 -6.56 20.32
C HIS A 74 14.99 -5.38 21.31
N ARG A 75 14.06 -4.43 21.28
CA ARG A 75 13.91 -3.40 22.30
C ARG A 75 13.27 -4.00 23.58
N ASP A 76 13.10 -3.20 24.63
CA ASP A 76 12.51 -3.61 25.91
C ASP A 76 11.08 -4.16 25.79
N ASP A 77 10.36 -3.79 24.75
CA ASP A 77 9.02 -4.29 24.41
C ASP A 77 9.03 -5.66 23.69
N GLY A 78 10.21 -6.19 23.40
CA GLY A 78 10.41 -7.47 22.72
C GLY A 78 10.33 -7.40 21.19
N LEU A 79 10.19 -6.20 20.59
CA LEU A 79 10.04 -6.01 19.16
C LEU A 79 11.35 -5.62 18.46
N PHE A 80 11.48 -5.95 17.17
CA PHE A 80 12.67 -5.73 16.36
C PHE A 80 12.39 -4.61 15.33
N TYR A 81 12.73 -3.38 15.66
CA TYR A 81 12.42 -2.23 14.82
C TYR A 81 13.40 -2.10 13.65
N ALA A 82 12.88 -1.90 12.44
CA ALA A 82 13.69 -1.78 11.22
C ALA A 82 14.76 -0.67 11.34
N VAL A 83 14.44 0.43 12.01
CA VAL A 83 15.36 1.56 12.26
C VAL A 83 16.56 1.22 13.17
N ASP A 84 16.56 0.06 13.81
CA ASP A 84 17.69 -0.41 14.62
C ASP A 84 18.69 -1.27 13.83
N PHE A 85 18.36 -1.61 12.57
CA PHE A 85 19.15 -2.49 11.70
C PHE A 85 19.65 -1.74 10.48
N THR A 86 20.91 -1.97 10.09
CA THR A 86 21.48 -1.51 8.84
C THR A 86 20.92 -2.29 7.66
N LEU A 87 21.04 -1.74 6.43
CA LEU A 87 20.66 -2.49 5.22
C LEU A 87 21.42 -3.82 5.10
N GLU A 88 22.69 -3.88 5.50
CA GLU A 88 23.48 -5.10 5.47
C GLU A 88 22.87 -6.18 6.39
N GLU A 89 22.43 -5.80 7.59
CA GLU A 89 21.75 -6.72 8.52
C GLU A 89 20.37 -7.14 7.99
N ILE A 90 19.60 -6.22 7.40
CA ILE A 90 18.31 -6.53 6.75
C ILE A 90 18.49 -7.55 5.61
N ARG A 91 19.53 -7.41 4.78
CA ARG A 91 19.83 -8.35 3.69
C ARG A 91 20.19 -9.76 4.16
N ALA A 92 20.65 -9.91 5.39
CA ALA A 92 20.90 -11.22 5.99
C ALA A 92 19.60 -11.95 6.33
N LEU A 93 18.47 -11.23 6.54
CA LEU A 93 17.18 -11.82 6.88
C LEU A 93 16.59 -12.60 5.69
N ASN A 94 15.75 -13.58 6.03
CA ASN A 94 14.82 -14.20 5.10
C ASN A 94 13.40 -13.73 5.43
N ALA A 95 12.68 -13.29 4.40
CA ALA A 95 11.27 -12.99 4.50
C ALA A 95 10.43 -14.27 4.43
N HIS A 96 9.29 -14.27 5.09
CA HIS A 96 8.33 -15.38 5.08
C HIS A 96 6.89 -14.85 5.07
N GLU A 97 5.93 -15.75 4.90
CA GLU A 97 4.51 -15.42 5.00
C GLU A 97 4.18 -14.83 6.38
N ARG A 98 3.26 -13.86 6.41
CA ARG A 98 2.89 -13.12 7.62
C ARG A 98 2.40 -14.04 8.73
N THR A 99 2.95 -13.86 9.93
CA THR A 99 2.53 -14.54 11.15
C THR A 99 1.90 -13.55 12.15
N ASP A 100 1.12 -14.08 13.08
CA ASP A 100 0.69 -13.34 14.26
C ASP A 100 1.81 -13.27 15.32
N SER A 101 1.56 -12.59 16.44
CA SER A 101 2.53 -12.45 17.53
C SER A 101 2.88 -13.78 18.25
N LEU A 102 2.14 -14.86 17.95
CA LEU A 102 2.38 -16.22 18.47
C LEU A 102 3.11 -17.08 17.44
N GLY A 103 3.41 -16.53 16.24
CA GLY A 103 4.06 -17.26 15.16
C GLY A 103 3.12 -18.11 14.31
N ASN A 104 1.80 -17.99 14.45
CA ASN A 104 0.86 -18.70 13.58
C ASN A 104 0.67 -17.94 12.26
N PRO A 105 0.52 -18.64 11.11
CA PRO A 105 0.19 -17.98 9.87
C PRO A 105 -1.11 -17.17 9.97
N VAL A 106 -1.09 -15.90 9.56
CA VAL A 106 -2.31 -15.05 9.47
C VAL A 106 -3.22 -15.55 8.36
N PHE A 107 -2.63 -16.03 7.26
CA PHE A 107 -3.31 -16.62 6.12
C PHE A 107 -2.83 -18.05 5.89
N PRO A 108 -3.47 -19.08 6.53
CA PRO A 108 -2.96 -20.45 6.53
C PRO A 108 -2.86 -21.12 5.17
N GLU A 109 -3.66 -20.67 4.19
CA GLU A 109 -3.71 -21.23 2.83
C GLU A 109 -2.70 -20.58 1.86
N ARG A 110 -2.00 -19.52 2.30
CA ARG A 110 -0.98 -18.85 1.49
C ARG A 110 0.33 -19.63 1.50
N HIS A 111 1.33 -19.07 0.84
CA HIS A 111 2.65 -19.69 0.69
C HIS A 111 3.23 -20.14 2.04
N SER A 112 3.47 -21.45 2.19
CA SER A 112 4.08 -22.03 3.40
C SER A 112 5.44 -22.67 3.11
N GLY A 113 5.97 -22.51 1.88
CA GLY A 113 7.21 -23.15 1.45
C GLY A 113 8.45 -22.48 2.07
N THR A 114 9.42 -23.31 2.46
CA THR A 114 10.76 -22.88 2.88
C THR A 114 11.78 -23.03 1.74
N GLU A 115 11.33 -23.33 0.53
CA GLU A 115 12.16 -23.80 -0.59
C GLU A 115 12.90 -22.69 -1.31
N ALA A 116 12.43 -21.45 -1.17
CA ALA A 116 13.06 -20.27 -1.74
C ALA A 116 13.48 -19.30 -0.64
N GLU A 117 14.64 -18.68 -0.79
CA GLU A 117 15.04 -17.57 0.06
C GLU A 117 14.40 -16.28 -0.45
N PHE A 118 13.36 -15.82 0.25
CA PHE A 118 12.79 -14.51 0.02
C PHE A 118 13.54 -13.46 0.82
N LYS A 119 13.72 -12.27 0.26
CA LYS A 119 14.46 -11.17 0.89
C LYS A 119 13.60 -9.93 0.99
N VAL A 120 13.90 -9.09 1.97
CA VAL A 120 13.33 -7.75 2.09
C VAL A 120 14.05 -6.83 1.11
N PRO A 121 13.38 -6.30 0.08
CA PRO A 121 13.99 -5.42 -0.90
C PRO A 121 14.07 -3.99 -0.41
N THR A 122 14.91 -3.19 -1.04
CA THR A 122 14.83 -1.72 -0.97
C THR A 122 13.77 -1.20 -1.94
N LEU A 123 13.25 0.01 -1.70
CA LEU A 123 12.36 0.69 -2.64
C LEU A 123 13.02 0.86 -4.02
N ALA A 124 14.33 1.13 -4.04
CA ALA A 124 15.08 1.24 -5.28
C ALA A 124 15.08 -0.06 -6.08
N GLU A 125 15.30 -1.21 -5.44
CA GLU A 125 15.30 -2.54 -6.09
C GLU A 125 13.92 -2.89 -6.64
N GLU A 126 12.83 -2.54 -5.96
CA GLU A 126 11.48 -2.77 -6.49
C GLU A 126 11.17 -1.88 -7.70
N ILE A 127 11.49 -0.59 -7.65
CA ILE A 127 11.29 0.32 -8.79
C ILE A 127 12.12 -0.15 -9.99
N GLU A 128 13.37 -0.53 -9.78
CA GLU A 128 14.22 -1.08 -10.85
C GLU A 128 13.64 -2.35 -11.46
N THR A 129 13.09 -3.23 -10.61
CA THR A 129 12.43 -4.47 -11.06
C THR A 129 11.21 -4.17 -11.91
N VAL A 130 10.32 -3.27 -11.48
CA VAL A 130 9.14 -2.86 -12.26
C VAL A 130 9.57 -2.23 -13.60
N ASP A 131 10.57 -1.34 -13.60
CA ASP A 131 11.08 -0.71 -14.83
C ASP A 131 11.67 -1.72 -15.80
N ARG A 132 12.43 -2.69 -15.31
CA ARG A 132 13.01 -3.81 -16.09
C ARG A 132 11.90 -4.65 -16.72
N LEU A 133 10.86 -5.01 -15.95
CA LEU A 133 9.75 -5.81 -16.42
C LEU A 133 8.88 -5.05 -17.45
N ASN A 134 8.61 -3.78 -17.22
CA ASN A 134 7.90 -2.90 -18.16
C ASN A 134 8.66 -2.80 -19.49
N LYS A 135 9.98 -2.60 -19.43
CA LYS A 135 10.82 -2.54 -20.64
C LYS A 135 10.82 -3.86 -21.42
N ALA A 136 10.83 -4.99 -20.72
CA ALA A 136 10.84 -6.32 -21.35
C ALA A 136 9.48 -6.69 -21.99
N SER A 137 8.37 -6.29 -21.38
CA SER A 137 7.01 -6.68 -21.79
C SER A 137 6.31 -5.62 -22.64
N GLY A 138 6.77 -4.38 -22.61
CA GLY A 138 6.06 -3.22 -23.20
C GLY A 138 4.89 -2.71 -22.37
N LYS A 139 4.70 -3.23 -21.15
CA LYS A 139 3.67 -2.76 -20.20
C LYS A 139 4.08 -1.45 -19.52
N ARG A 140 3.14 -0.85 -18.79
CA ARG A 140 3.31 0.41 -18.05
C ARG A 140 2.78 0.28 -16.61
N THR A 141 3.11 -0.80 -15.93
CA THR A 141 2.76 -0.98 -14.52
C THR A 141 3.44 0.12 -13.69
N GLY A 142 2.65 0.82 -12.88
CA GLY A 142 3.13 1.86 -11.98
C GLY A 142 3.53 1.32 -10.61
N VAL A 143 4.04 2.22 -9.76
CA VAL A 143 4.32 1.96 -8.34
C VAL A 143 3.40 2.81 -7.47
N TYR A 144 2.93 2.25 -6.35
CA TYR A 144 1.99 2.88 -5.44
C TYR A 144 2.56 2.83 -4.01
N ILE A 145 3.25 3.89 -3.60
CA ILE A 145 4.18 3.90 -2.46
C ILE A 145 3.49 4.47 -1.23
N GLU A 146 3.38 3.66 -0.16
CA GLU A 146 2.96 4.12 1.16
C GLU A 146 4.18 4.46 2.03
N LEU A 147 4.18 5.66 2.61
CA LEU A 147 5.12 6.00 3.68
C LEU A 147 4.51 5.54 5.01
N LYS A 148 5.08 4.49 5.59
CA LYS A 148 4.61 3.92 6.88
C LYS A 148 5.07 4.77 8.05
N ARG A 149 4.14 5.11 8.93
CA ARG A 149 4.41 5.70 10.23
C ARG A 149 5.46 6.84 10.21
N PRO A 150 5.26 7.91 9.40
CA PRO A 150 6.23 9.02 9.35
C PRO A 150 6.51 9.65 10.72
N GLU A 151 5.48 9.73 11.58
CA GLU A 151 5.61 10.25 12.94
C GLU A 151 6.54 9.39 13.83
N PHE A 152 6.55 8.07 13.62
CA PHE A 152 7.49 7.18 14.28
C PHE A 152 8.93 7.45 13.79
N HIS A 153 9.14 7.51 12.47
CA HIS A 153 10.46 7.80 11.90
C HIS A 153 11.01 9.16 12.33
N GLU A 154 10.17 10.19 12.44
CA GLU A 154 10.54 11.50 12.98
C GLU A 154 11.00 11.40 14.44
N GLN A 155 10.31 10.60 15.28
CA GLN A 155 10.71 10.37 16.69
C GLN A 155 12.05 9.62 16.79
N GLU A 156 12.34 8.73 15.84
CA GLU A 156 13.63 8.04 15.73
C GLU A 156 14.73 8.89 15.07
N GLY A 157 14.42 10.13 14.67
CA GLY A 157 15.39 11.09 14.13
C GLY A 157 15.72 10.89 12.64
N VAL A 158 14.89 10.15 11.90
CA VAL A 158 15.05 9.89 10.45
C VAL A 158 13.87 10.47 9.66
N ASP A 159 14.13 10.93 8.43
CA ASP A 159 13.13 11.59 7.57
C ASP A 159 12.74 10.67 6.39
N ILE A 160 11.68 9.90 6.56
CA ILE A 160 11.18 8.98 5.53
C ILE A 160 10.69 9.72 4.27
N TYR A 161 10.15 10.94 4.42
CA TYR A 161 9.77 11.77 3.27
C TYR A 161 10.99 12.08 2.39
N GLN A 162 12.09 12.55 3.00
CA GLN A 162 13.29 12.91 2.25
C GLN A 162 13.91 11.67 1.60
N ALA A 163 14.00 10.56 2.33
CA ALA A 163 14.54 9.31 1.82
C ALA A 163 13.77 8.80 0.58
N VAL A 164 12.43 8.87 0.59
CA VAL A 164 11.60 8.52 -0.57
C VAL A 164 11.81 9.49 -1.73
N ILE A 165 11.86 10.82 -1.48
CA ILE A 165 12.14 11.84 -2.51
C ILE A 165 13.51 11.58 -3.18
N ASP A 166 14.52 11.20 -2.41
CA ASP A 166 15.85 10.92 -2.94
C ASP A 166 15.84 9.72 -3.89
N VAL A 167 15.16 8.63 -3.51
CA VAL A 167 14.97 7.47 -4.41
C VAL A 167 14.21 7.88 -5.68
N LEU A 168 13.07 8.57 -5.55
CA LEU A 168 12.28 9.01 -6.70
C LEU A 168 13.06 9.95 -7.63
N THR A 169 13.98 10.74 -7.07
CA THR A 169 14.89 11.61 -7.86
C THR A 169 15.82 10.78 -8.73
N VAL A 170 16.44 9.75 -8.17
CA VAL A 170 17.35 8.84 -8.90
C VAL A 170 16.63 8.16 -10.07
N PHE A 171 15.38 7.74 -9.88
CA PHE A 171 14.57 7.08 -10.90
C PHE A 171 13.78 8.05 -11.80
N ASN A 172 13.97 9.38 -11.66
CA ASN A 172 13.26 10.40 -12.42
C ASN A 172 11.72 10.28 -12.33
N ARG A 173 11.20 9.96 -11.14
CA ARG A 173 9.78 9.71 -10.88
C ARG A 173 9.06 10.84 -10.12
N LEU A 174 9.62 12.05 -10.11
CA LEU A 174 9.02 13.22 -9.45
C LEU A 174 8.04 14.00 -10.33
N GLY A 175 7.99 13.68 -11.63
CA GLY A 175 7.22 14.41 -12.63
C GLY A 175 5.71 14.23 -12.55
N GLU A 176 4.97 14.99 -13.35
CA GLU A 176 3.52 14.91 -13.50
C GLU A 176 3.15 13.65 -14.31
N SER A 177 3.03 12.54 -13.63
CA SER A 177 2.70 11.22 -14.20
C SER A 177 1.84 10.41 -13.22
N ALA A 178 0.95 9.57 -13.76
CA ALA A 178 0.23 8.58 -12.96
C ALA A 178 1.06 7.32 -12.65
N GLU A 179 2.27 7.17 -13.20
CA GLU A 179 3.09 5.95 -13.01
C GLU A 179 3.68 5.81 -11.60
N THR A 180 3.62 6.85 -10.79
CA THR A 180 4.01 6.83 -9.39
C THR A 180 2.95 7.53 -8.57
N VAL A 181 2.41 6.84 -7.58
CA VAL A 181 1.42 7.34 -6.63
C VAL A 181 2.04 7.32 -5.24
N ILE A 182 1.81 8.35 -4.45
CA ILE A 182 2.18 8.40 -3.03
C ILE A 182 0.92 8.33 -2.19
N GLN A 183 0.91 7.44 -1.20
CA GLN A 183 -0.15 7.34 -0.21
C GLN A 183 0.40 7.40 1.21
N CYS A 184 -0.42 7.83 2.15
CA CYS A 184 -0.07 7.85 3.56
C CYS A 184 -1.33 7.98 4.43
N PHE A 185 -1.27 7.41 5.63
CA PHE A 185 -2.26 7.68 6.68
C PHE A 185 -2.02 9.04 7.34
N ASP A 186 -0.76 9.48 7.45
CA ASP A 186 -0.40 10.75 8.05
C ASP A 186 -0.71 11.95 7.12
N PRO A 187 -1.70 12.80 7.44
CA PRO A 187 -2.04 13.94 6.62
C PRO A 187 -0.93 15.02 6.58
N GLU A 188 -0.10 15.12 7.61
CA GLU A 188 0.96 16.13 7.65
C GLU A 188 2.07 15.82 6.64
N THR A 189 2.38 14.54 6.44
CA THR A 189 3.30 14.08 5.40
C THR A 189 2.77 14.41 3.99
N LEU A 190 1.49 14.12 3.72
CA LEU A 190 0.89 14.46 2.42
C LEU A 190 0.79 15.97 2.19
N LYS A 191 0.48 16.75 3.22
CA LYS A 191 0.52 18.22 3.15
C LYS A 191 1.95 18.73 2.90
N ARG A 192 2.99 18.05 3.42
CA ARG A 192 4.38 18.37 3.12
C ARG A 192 4.66 18.15 1.63
N PHE A 193 4.26 17.01 1.04
CA PHE A 193 4.36 16.76 -0.41
C PHE A 193 3.67 17.86 -1.22
N ALA A 194 2.43 18.20 -0.87
CA ALA A 194 1.66 19.22 -1.58
C ALA A 194 2.29 20.62 -1.47
N ARG A 195 2.77 20.99 -0.28
CA ARG A 195 3.37 22.32 -0.01
C ARG A 195 4.73 22.48 -0.69
N GLU A 196 5.61 21.50 -0.58
CA GLU A 196 6.93 21.54 -1.20
C GLU A 196 6.86 21.38 -2.71
N GLY A 197 5.89 20.61 -3.20
CA GLY A 197 5.59 20.46 -4.61
C GLY A 197 6.75 19.94 -5.46
N ILE A 198 7.69 19.20 -4.85
CA ILE A 198 8.79 18.53 -5.54
C ILE A 198 8.24 17.34 -6.33
N PHE A 199 7.41 16.51 -5.69
CA PHE A 199 6.66 15.44 -6.33
C PHE A 199 5.38 16.01 -6.94
N LYS A 200 5.10 15.66 -8.22
CA LYS A 200 3.96 16.17 -9.02
C LYS A 200 2.94 15.09 -9.33
N GLY A 201 3.18 13.84 -8.94
CA GLY A 201 2.25 12.74 -9.12
C GLY A 201 1.05 12.77 -8.15
N PRO A 202 0.15 11.78 -8.24
CA PRO A 202 -1.02 11.70 -7.38
C PRO A 202 -0.63 11.48 -5.90
N LEU A 203 -1.35 12.18 -5.01
CA LEU A 203 -1.29 11.99 -3.56
C LEU A 203 -2.62 11.40 -3.08
N VAL A 204 -2.57 10.40 -2.21
CA VAL A 204 -3.73 9.66 -1.70
C VAL A 204 -3.73 9.63 -0.19
N GLN A 205 -4.82 10.12 0.41
CA GLN A 205 -5.05 10.03 1.84
C GLN A 205 -5.68 8.69 2.20
N LEU A 206 -4.96 7.86 2.95
CA LEU A 206 -5.52 6.63 3.51
C LEU A 206 -6.42 6.94 4.71
N VAL A 207 -7.55 6.24 4.82
CA VAL A 207 -8.55 6.48 5.86
C VAL A 207 -8.87 5.19 6.60
N LEU A 208 -8.65 5.18 7.92
CA LEU A 208 -9.02 4.10 8.84
C LEU A 208 -10.47 4.20 9.30
N THR A 209 -11.00 3.10 9.81
CA THR A 209 -12.33 3.03 10.43
C THR A 209 -12.44 3.90 11.67
N GLU A 210 -11.36 3.99 12.44
CA GLU A 210 -11.27 4.78 13.68
C GLU A 210 -9.85 5.34 13.86
N SER A 211 -9.72 6.36 14.71
CA SER A 211 -8.42 6.94 15.05
C SER A 211 -7.65 6.00 15.97
N ILE A 212 -6.36 5.83 15.69
CA ILE A 212 -5.44 4.98 16.45
C ILE A 212 -4.54 5.88 17.32
N ALA A 213 -4.35 5.49 18.57
CA ALA A 213 -3.44 6.20 19.48
C ALA A 213 -2.03 6.28 18.87
N ASN A 214 -1.41 7.46 18.99
CA ASN A 214 -0.09 7.80 18.45
C ASN A 214 0.01 7.83 16.90
N TRP A 215 -1.14 7.78 16.17
CA TRP A 215 -1.19 8.10 14.75
C TRP A 215 -1.70 9.52 14.55
N ARG A 216 -1.13 10.24 13.60
CA ARG A 216 -1.64 11.56 13.22
C ARG A 216 -2.79 11.38 12.23
N GLY A 217 -3.90 12.04 12.47
CA GLY A 217 -5.07 12.05 11.60
C GLY A 217 -6.39 12.01 12.37
N ASP A 218 -7.35 12.76 11.88
CA ASP A 218 -8.75 12.72 12.33
C ASP A 218 -9.52 11.84 11.35
N PHE A 219 -9.38 10.52 11.49
CA PHE A 219 -9.94 9.57 10.53
C PHE A 219 -11.47 9.54 10.54
N GLU A 220 -12.11 9.73 11.71
CA GLU A 220 -13.57 9.88 11.79
C GLU A 220 -14.02 11.18 11.11
N GLY A 221 -13.31 12.28 11.33
CA GLY A 221 -13.59 13.54 10.64
C GLY A 221 -13.44 13.44 9.13
N MET A 222 -12.47 12.66 8.64
CA MET A 222 -12.26 12.42 7.19
C MET A 222 -13.40 11.63 6.54
N GLN A 223 -14.25 10.95 7.29
CA GLN A 223 -15.42 10.25 6.76
C GLN A 223 -16.60 11.20 6.44
N THR A 224 -16.47 12.50 6.72
CA THR A 224 -17.49 13.52 6.50
C THR A 224 -17.17 14.43 5.31
N MET A 225 -18.19 15.10 4.76
CA MET A 225 -18.03 16.13 3.73
C MET A 225 -17.07 17.24 4.17
N SER A 226 -17.11 17.65 5.44
CA SER A 226 -16.24 18.74 5.94
C SER A 226 -14.78 18.32 6.04
N GLY A 227 -14.52 17.09 6.45
CA GLY A 227 -13.17 16.53 6.52
C GLY A 227 -12.59 16.29 5.12
N LEU A 228 -13.36 15.71 4.21
CA LEU A 228 -12.89 15.48 2.83
C LEU A 228 -12.65 16.78 2.04
N LYS A 229 -13.33 17.88 2.35
CA LYS A 229 -12.97 19.19 1.80
C LYS A 229 -11.55 19.61 2.18
N LYS A 230 -11.10 19.30 3.42
CA LYS A 230 -9.72 19.57 3.83
C LYS A 230 -8.73 18.61 3.15
N VAL A 231 -9.11 17.35 2.97
CA VAL A 231 -8.30 16.36 2.22
C VAL A 231 -8.11 16.81 0.78
N ALA A 232 -9.16 17.29 0.11
CA ALA A 232 -9.10 17.79 -1.28
C ALA A 232 -8.17 19.01 -1.48
N GLU A 233 -7.73 19.67 -0.41
CA GLU A 233 -6.74 20.77 -0.50
C GLU A 233 -5.33 20.25 -0.79
N TYR A 234 -5.02 18.99 -0.46
CA TYR A 234 -3.67 18.43 -0.59
C TYR A 234 -3.61 17.06 -1.27
N ALA A 235 -4.71 16.31 -1.37
CA ALA A 235 -4.73 14.98 -1.99
C ALA A 235 -5.63 14.96 -3.23
N HIS A 236 -5.37 14.02 -4.13
CA HIS A 236 -6.10 13.79 -5.37
C HIS A 236 -7.15 12.69 -5.23
N GLY A 237 -6.98 11.81 -4.24
CA GLY A 237 -7.87 10.71 -3.95
C GLY A 237 -7.79 10.27 -2.49
N ILE A 238 -8.65 9.33 -2.14
CA ILE A 238 -8.63 8.66 -0.84
C ILE A 238 -8.55 7.14 -1.02
N GLY A 239 -7.84 6.49 -0.09
CA GLY A 239 -7.81 5.03 0.07
C GLY A 239 -8.50 4.67 1.40
N PRO A 240 -9.81 4.43 1.40
CA PRO A 240 -10.52 4.02 2.60
C PRO A 240 -10.48 2.52 2.84
N ASP A 241 -10.57 2.10 4.10
CA ASP A 241 -10.95 0.74 4.45
C ASP A 241 -12.31 0.40 3.81
N VAL A 242 -12.44 -0.82 3.23
CA VAL A 242 -13.68 -1.26 2.56
C VAL A 242 -14.92 -1.20 3.47
N ASN A 243 -14.73 -1.33 4.79
CA ASN A 243 -15.83 -1.24 5.76
C ASN A 243 -16.40 0.18 5.92
N LEU A 244 -15.76 1.21 5.35
CA LEU A 244 -16.24 2.61 5.39
C LEU A 244 -17.11 2.99 4.19
N LEU A 245 -17.28 2.11 3.22
CA LEU A 245 -17.89 2.48 1.93
C LEU A 245 -19.40 2.51 1.95
N GLU A 246 -20.05 1.76 2.86
CA GLU A 246 -21.49 1.67 2.97
C GLU A 246 -22.03 2.29 4.27
N ASN A 247 -23.25 2.77 4.17
CA ASN A 247 -24.05 3.15 5.33
C ASN A 247 -24.85 1.94 5.85
N MET A 248 -25.50 2.09 7.02
CA MET A 248 -26.30 1.02 7.65
C MET A 248 -27.49 0.53 6.81
N SER A 249 -27.85 1.22 5.73
CA SER A 249 -28.94 0.85 4.82
C SER A 249 -28.44 0.15 3.55
N GLY A 250 -27.12 -0.13 3.44
CA GLY A 250 -26.50 -0.78 2.28
C GLY A 250 -26.25 0.13 1.07
N GLY A 251 -26.49 1.44 1.21
CA GLY A 251 -26.15 2.43 0.19
C GLY A 251 -24.76 3.07 0.43
N PRO A 252 -24.30 3.96 -0.47
CA PRO A 252 -23.02 4.64 -0.31
C PRO A 252 -22.97 5.45 0.99
N SER A 253 -21.82 5.39 1.67
CA SER A 253 -21.59 6.20 2.88
C SER A 253 -21.49 7.69 2.54
N GLU A 254 -21.57 8.55 3.56
CA GLU A 254 -21.37 10.01 3.39
C GLU A 254 -20.00 10.27 2.75
N MET A 255 -18.97 9.51 3.15
CA MET A 255 -17.61 9.63 2.61
C MET A 255 -17.57 9.37 1.11
N VAL A 256 -18.18 8.29 0.61
CA VAL A 256 -18.24 7.97 -0.82
C VAL A 256 -18.94 9.08 -1.61
N VAL A 257 -20.09 9.53 -1.12
CA VAL A 257 -20.84 10.62 -1.76
C VAL A 257 -20.03 11.92 -1.77
N ALA A 258 -19.35 12.23 -0.67
CA ALA A 258 -18.53 13.43 -0.55
C ALA A 258 -17.29 13.37 -1.44
N ALA A 259 -16.58 12.24 -1.50
CA ALA A 259 -15.41 12.06 -2.36
C ALA A 259 -15.75 12.28 -3.83
N LYS A 260 -16.81 11.63 -4.34
CA LYS A 260 -17.30 11.82 -5.71
C LYS A 260 -17.66 13.28 -6.01
N LYS A 261 -18.35 13.94 -5.09
CA LYS A 261 -18.75 15.35 -5.23
C LYS A 261 -17.55 16.30 -5.27
N LEU A 262 -16.47 15.96 -4.57
CA LEU A 262 -15.24 16.73 -4.51
C LEU A 262 -14.25 16.39 -5.65
N GLY A 263 -14.54 15.36 -6.45
CA GLY A 263 -13.65 14.87 -7.50
C GLY A 263 -12.41 14.14 -6.96
N LEU A 264 -12.48 13.59 -5.74
CA LEU A 264 -11.47 12.71 -5.19
C LEU A 264 -11.71 11.30 -5.74
N PHE A 265 -10.69 10.67 -6.32
CA PHE A 265 -10.82 9.26 -6.69
C PHE A 265 -10.79 8.34 -5.47
N LEU A 266 -11.40 7.15 -5.60
CA LEU A 266 -11.61 6.18 -4.54
C LEU A 266 -10.86 4.89 -4.86
N HIS A 267 -9.82 4.57 -4.08
CA HIS A 267 -9.07 3.31 -4.14
C HIS A 267 -9.12 2.60 -2.78
N PRO A 268 -10.23 1.88 -2.47
CA PRO A 268 -10.36 1.17 -1.19
C PRO A 268 -9.41 -0.02 -1.06
N TYR A 269 -9.09 -0.37 0.18
CA TYR A 269 -8.27 -1.51 0.58
C TYR A 269 -9.03 -2.39 1.61
N THR A 270 -8.83 -3.69 1.65
CA THR A 270 -8.15 -4.58 0.72
C THR A 270 -9.08 -5.70 0.33
N LEU A 271 -9.13 -6.04 -0.95
CA LEU A 271 -9.92 -7.15 -1.47
C LEU A 271 -9.12 -8.45 -1.33
N ARG A 272 -9.72 -9.48 -0.71
CA ARG A 272 -9.10 -10.79 -0.48
C ARG A 272 -10.03 -11.90 -0.93
N ALA A 273 -9.49 -12.89 -1.67
CA ALA A 273 -10.23 -14.07 -2.11
C ALA A 273 -10.22 -15.20 -1.06
N ASP A 274 -9.23 -15.20 -0.19
CA ASP A 274 -8.98 -16.22 0.84
C ASP A 274 -9.54 -15.84 2.23
N SER A 275 -10.09 -14.64 2.37
CA SER A 275 -10.74 -14.17 3.59
C SER A 275 -11.79 -13.11 3.30
N GLU A 276 -12.79 -12.99 4.16
CA GLU A 276 -13.84 -11.97 4.02
C GLU A 276 -13.31 -10.59 4.47
N SER A 277 -13.13 -9.66 3.53
CA SER A 277 -12.77 -8.27 3.85
C SER A 277 -13.92 -7.54 4.53
N ILE A 278 -15.16 -7.94 4.24
CA ILE A 278 -16.39 -7.52 4.92
C ILE A 278 -17.12 -8.79 5.36
N PRO A 279 -17.47 -8.95 6.65
CA PRO A 279 -18.13 -10.15 7.15
C PRO A 279 -19.40 -10.51 6.35
N GLY A 280 -19.49 -11.75 5.87
CA GLY A 280 -20.61 -12.27 5.09
C GLY A 280 -20.65 -11.83 3.63
N VAL A 281 -19.61 -11.13 3.13
CA VAL A 281 -19.50 -10.70 1.73
C VAL A 281 -18.33 -11.42 1.09
N ASN A 282 -18.60 -12.32 0.16
CA ASN A 282 -17.56 -13.02 -0.58
C ASN A 282 -16.87 -12.10 -1.61
N PHE A 283 -15.75 -12.56 -2.18
CA PHE A 283 -14.89 -11.79 -3.05
C PHE A 283 -15.61 -11.26 -4.31
N GLU A 284 -16.45 -12.09 -4.97
CA GLU A 284 -17.21 -11.71 -6.15
C GLU A 284 -18.27 -10.65 -5.82
N ALA A 285 -19.06 -10.87 -4.75
CA ALA A 285 -20.07 -9.93 -4.30
C ALA A 285 -19.46 -8.58 -3.89
N LEU A 286 -18.25 -8.60 -3.29
CA LEU A 286 -17.53 -7.38 -2.96
C LEU A 286 -17.13 -6.61 -4.23
N HIS A 287 -16.68 -7.30 -5.29
CA HIS A 287 -16.38 -6.66 -6.58
C HIS A 287 -17.61 -6.03 -7.22
N GLU A 288 -18.76 -6.75 -7.23
CA GLU A 288 -20.00 -6.18 -7.74
C GLU A 288 -20.39 -4.92 -6.98
N LYS A 289 -20.37 -4.96 -5.67
CA LYS A 289 -20.65 -3.82 -4.79
C LYS A 289 -19.72 -2.65 -5.10
N LEU A 290 -18.42 -2.84 -5.17
CA LEU A 290 -17.45 -1.77 -5.38
C LEU A 290 -17.56 -1.18 -6.79
N PHE A 291 -17.56 -2.01 -7.81
CA PHE A 291 -17.39 -1.55 -9.19
C PHE A 291 -18.71 -1.35 -9.96
N LYS A 292 -19.83 -1.97 -9.54
CA LYS A 292 -21.16 -1.72 -10.14
C LYS A 292 -21.98 -0.72 -9.32
N ASP A 293 -22.07 -0.92 -8.00
CA ASP A 293 -23.01 -0.14 -7.16
C ASP A 293 -22.36 1.16 -6.68
N LEU A 294 -21.13 1.07 -6.17
CA LEU A 294 -20.41 2.23 -5.64
C LEU A 294 -19.55 2.93 -6.68
N GLU A 295 -19.24 2.29 -7.81
CA GLU A 295 -18.42 2.83 -8.92
C GLU A 295 -17.13 3.46 -8.42
N VAL A 296 -16.36 2.69 -7.64
CA VAL A 296 -15.02 3.11 -7.18
C VAL A 296 -14.05 3.16 -8.36
N ASP A 297 -12.99 3.97 -8.24
CA ASP A 297 -12.04 4.23 -9.32
C ASP A 297 -10.96 3.16 -9.47
N GLY A 298 -10.81 2.29 -8.48
CA GLY A 298 -9.87 1.17 -8.42
C GLY A 298 -9.93 0.52 -7.06
N ALA A 299 -9.10 -0.50 -6.80
CA ALA A 299 -9.00 -1.12 -5.48
C ALA A 299 -7.66 -1.83 -5.28
N PHE A 300 -7.24 -1.91 -4.01
CA PHE A 300 -6.13 -2.77 -3.59
C PHE A 300 -6.61 -4.20 -3.43
N THR A 301 -5.87 -5.15 -4.00
CA THR A 301 -6.23 -6.57 -3.96
C THR A 301 -5.00 -7.44 -3.73
N ASP A 302 -5.16 -8.47 -2.88
CA ASP A 302 -4.14 -9.51 -2.68
C ASP A 302 -4.10 -10.50 -3.88
N PHE A 303 -5.16 -10.48 -4.75
CA PHE A 303 -5.37 -11.40 -5.87
C PHE A 303 -5.68 -10.62 -7.16
N ALA A 304 -4.65 -9.96 -7.72
CA ALA A 304 -4.81 -9.07 -8.87
C ALA A 304 -5.28 -9.80 -10.15
N ASP A 305 -4.89 -11.05 -10.35
CA ASP A 305 -5.35 -11.92 -11.43
C ASP A 305 -6.85 -12.18 -11.35
N GLN A 306 -7.34 -12.60 -10.18
CA GLN A 306 -8.77 -12.89 -9.97
C GLN A 306 -9.61 -11.59 -10.04
N THR A 307 -9.10 -10.48 -9.48
CA THR A 307 -9.74 -9.16 -9.63
C THR A 307 -9.87 -8.78 -11.10
N ARG A 308 -8.80 -8.98 -11.89
CA ARG A 308 -8.83 -8.72 -13.33
C ARG A 308 -9.89 -9.57 -14.05
N GLU A 309 -9.93 -10.86 -13.77
CA GLU A 309 -10.93 -11.77 -14.36
C GLU A 309 -12.37 -11.32 -14.06
N LEU A 310 -12.65 -10.93 -12.81
CA LEU A 310 -13.96 -10.41 -12.42
C LEU A 310 -14.29 -9.10 -13.13
N LEU A 311 -13.35 -8.16 -13.24
CA LEU A 311 -13.58 -6.89 -13.93
C LEU A 311 -13.82 -7.08 -15.44
N VAL A 312 -13.12 -8.03 -16.08
CA VAL A 312 -13.39 -8.43 -17.49
C VAL A 312 -14.78 -9.01 -17.60
N HIS A 313 -15.16 -9.96 -16.72
CA HIS A 313 -16.49 -10.59 -16.72
C HIS A 313 -17.62 -9.55 -16.52
N MET A 314 -17.38 -8.53 -15.70
CA MET A 314 -18.30 -7.42 -15.48
C MET A 314 -18.30 -6.38 -16.61
N GLY A 315 -17.44 -6.52 -17.63
CA GLY A 315 -17.30 -5.56 -18.73
C GLY A 315 -16.73 -4.19 -18.32
N LYS A 316 -15.97 -4.15 -17.24
CA LYS A 316 -15.35 -2.91 -16.73
C LYS A 316 -14.00 -2.63 -17.39
N ILE A 317 -13.29 -3.68 -17.78
CA ILE A 317 -12.03 -3.63 -18.54
C ILE A 317 -12.08 -4.66 -19.68
N SER A 318 -11.11 -4.59 -20.60
CA SER A 318 -10.98 -5.49 -21.77
C SER A 318 -9.89 -6.55 -21.54
#